data_3ce68b27a53fbc1bd0477da26f08b6a6
#
_entry.id   3ce68b27a53fbc1bd0477da26f08b6a6
#
_cell.length_a   1.000
_cell.length_b   1.000
_cell.length_c   1.000
_cell.angle_alpha   90.00
_cell.angle_beta   90.00
_cell.angle_gamma   90.00
#
_symmetry.space_group_name_H-M   'P 1'
#
loop_
_entity.id
_entity.type
_entity.pdbx_description
1 polymer ?
#
loop_
_entity_poly.entity_id
_entity_poly.type
_entity_poly.pdbx_seq_one_letter_code
_entity_poly.pdbx_strand_id
1 'polypeptide(L)'
;MLFRSSDLWSPEDRRVVGAMLQQRIETERTHADAAIGGSLFDQLARALDYRRWHRFSVQRWQDGQWRKLSGPASSGERALGLTVPLFAAVASYYGQSNYPYSPRLVLLDEVFAGIDDAARAHCMGLIREFDLDFVVTSEREWGCYAELPGVSICQLLRHEGIDAVHVSRWTWDGHAKHREDDPNRRFADA
;
A
#
# COMPACT_ATOMS: atom_id res chain seq x y z
N MET A 1 -3.80 9.85 -12.52
CA MET A 1 -3.92 10.25 -13.94
C MET A 1 -5.04 9.44 -14.55
N LEU A 2 -6.24 10.01 -14.64
CA LEU A 2 -7.39 9.38 -15.28
C LEU A 2 -7.17 9.47 -16.80
N PHE A 3 -6.90 8.35 -17.42
CA PHE A 3 -7.07 8.25 -18.87
C PHE A 3 -8.58 8.27 -19.18
N ARG A 4 -9.13 9.47 -19.29
CA ARG A 4 -10.46 9.63 -19.86
C ARG A 4 -10.32 9.46 -21.36
N SER A 5 -10.96 8.40 -21.83
CA SER A 5 -11.45 8.17 -23.17
C SER A 5 -10.46 8.18 -24.35
N SER A 6 -10.85 7.43 -25.36
CA SER A 6 -10.26 7.31 -26.69
C SER A 6 -9.90 8.62 -27.39
N ASP A 7 -10.38 9.76 -26.91
CA ASP A 7 -10.21 11.07 -27.53
C ASP A 7 -8.84 11.71 -27.29
N LEU A 8 -8.10 11.20 -26.27
CA LEU A 8 -6.74 11.65 -25.97
C LEU A 8 -5.65 10.93 -26.78
N TRP A 9 -6.02 9.89 -27.51
CA TRP A 9 -5.08 9.11 -28.29
C TRP A 9 -5.12 9.55 -29.75
N SER A 10 -3.97 10.01 -30.25
CA SER A 10 -3.83 10.30 -31.67
C SER A 10 -3.98 9.02 -32.52
N PRO A 11 -4.31 9.12 -33.81
CA PRO A 11 -4.29 7.97 -34.70
C PRO A 11 -2.94 7.24 -34.72
N GLU A 12 -1.84 7.97 -34.53
CA GLU A 12 -0.49 7.43 -34.43
C GLU A 12 -0.30 6.58 -33.15
N ASP A 13 -0.74 7.09 -31.99
CA ASP A 13 -0.66 6.36 -30.74
C ASP A 13 -1.44 5.04 -30.81
N ARG A 14 -2.63 5.06 -31.41
CA ARG A 14 -3.45 3.85 -31.63
C ARG A 14 -2.75 2.84 -32.50
N ARG A 15 -2.06 3.28 -33.56
CA ARG A 15 -1.30 2.41 -34.45
C ARG A 15 -0.10 1.79 -33.74
N VAL A 16 0.65 2.57 -32.97
CA VAL A 16 1.81 2.08 -32.18
C VAL A 16 1.37 1.05 -31.15
N VAL A 17 0.30 1.33 -30.41
CA VAL A 17 -0.23 0.37 -29.42
C VAL A 17 -0.78 -0.87 -30.09
N GLY A 18 -1.49 -0.72 -31.21
CA GLY A 18 -1.99 -1.85 -32.00
C GLY A 18 -0.87 -2.77 -32.46
N ALA A 19 0.21 -2.22 -32.99
CA ALA A 19 1.39 -2.99 -33.41
C ALA A 19 2.06 -3.70 -32.22
N MET A 20 2.19 -3.03 -31.08
CA MET A 20 2.73 -3.63 -29.86
C MET A 20 1.87 -4.81 -29.38
N LEU A 21 0.56 -4.67 -29.38
CA LEU A 21 -0.36 -5.76 -28.97
C LEU A 21 -0.27 -6.95 -29.92
N GLN A 22 -0.24 -6.72 -31.22
CA GLN A 22 -0.03 -7.77 -32.23
C GLN A 22 1.27 -8.53 -32.00
N GLN A 23 2.37 -7.80 -31.79
CA GLN A 23 3.66 -8.41 -31.52
C GLN A 23 3.63 -9.28 -30.25
N ARG A 24 2.95 -8.84 -29.19
CA ARG A 24 2.82 -9.63 -27.96
C ARG A 24 2.01 -10.89 -28.15
N ILE A 25 0.91 -10.80 -28.88
CA ILE A 25 0.06 -11.97 -29.21
C ILE A 25 0.89 -13.00 -30.02
N GLU A 26 1.65 -12.55 -30.99
CA GLU A 26 2.49 -13.43 -31.80
C GLU A 26 3.61 -14.08 -30.98
N THR A 27 4.24 -13.32 -30.07
CA THR A 27 5.24 -13.85 -29.14
C THR A 27 4.65 -14.95 -28.24
N GLU A 28 3.48 -14.74 -27.69
CA GLU A 28 2.82 -15.77 -26.85
C GLU A 28 2.39 -17.00 -27.67
N ARG A 29 2.01 -16.84 -28.94
CA ARG A 29 1.71 -17.96 -29.84
C ARG A 29 2.96 -18.80 -30.12
N THR A 30 4.06 -18.18 -30.48
CA THR A 30 5.33 -18.91 -30.75
C THR A 30 5.86 -19.63 -29.50
N HIS A 31 5.69 -19.07 -28.32
CA HIS A 31 6.01 -19.73 -27.05
C HIS A 31 5.07 -20.90 -26.74
N ALA A 32 3.79 -20.78 -27.09
CA ALA A 32 2.81 -21.84 -26.86
C ALA A 32 3.01 -23.04 -27.80
N ASP A 33 3.45 -22.80 -29.02
CA ASP A 33 3.78 -23.86 -29.99
C ASP A 33 5.03 -24.66 -29.54
N ALA A 34 5.91 -24.03 -28.74
CA ALA A 34 7.10 -24.67 -28.16
C ALA A 34 6.85 -25.34 -26.79
N ALA A 35 5.79 -24.96 -26.08
CA ALA A 35 5.43 -25.49 -24.77
C ALA A 35 4.06 -26.15 -24.84
N ILE A 36 3.97 -27.40 -24.42
CA ILE A 36 2.73 -28.19 -24.43
C ILE A 36 1.59 -27.44 -23.73
N GLY A 37 0.64 -26.91 -24.52
CA GLY A 37 -0.74 -26.71 -24.10
C GLY A 37 -1.09 -25.45 -23.31
N GLY A 38 -1.64 -24.49 -24.00
CA GLY A 38 -2.56 -23.50 -23.45
C GLY A 38 -3.66 -23.24 -24.50
N SER A 39 -4.90 -23.03 -24.06
CA SER A 39 -5.96 -22.61 -24.97
C SER A 39 -5.62 -21.26 -25.60
N LEU A 40 -6.22 -20.95 -26.75
CA LEU A 40 -6.10 -19.61 -27.36
C LEU A 40 -6.47 -18.52 -26.36
N PHE A 41 -7.46 -18.78 -25.50
CA PHE A 41 -7.87 -17.88 -24.45
C PHE A 41 -6.73 -17.60 -23.43
N ASP A 42 -6.01 -18.64 -23.00
CA ASP A 42 -4.89 -18.49 -22.08
C ASP A 42 -3.74 -17.70 -22.70
N GLN A 43 -3.48 -17.91 -23.99
CA GLN A 43 -2.46 -17.15 -24.73
C GLN A 43 -2.85 -15.68 -24.82
N LEU A 44 -4.08 -15.36 -25.16
CA LEU A 44 -4.58 -13.99 -25.21
C LEU A 44 -4.60 -13.35 -23.82
N ALA A 45 -5.03 -14.06 -22.78
CA ALA A 45 -5.01 -13.56 -21.42
C ALA A 45 -3.60 -13.18 -20.97
N ARG A 46 -2.58 -14.00 -21.32
CA ARG A 46 -1.17 -13.68 -21.02
C ARG A 46 -0.64 -12.50 -21.85
N ALA A 47 -0.94 -12.46 -23.16
CA ALA A 47 -0.49 -11.40 -24.06
C ALA A 47 -1.07 -10.04 -23.67
N LEU A 48 -2.32 -10.02 -23.23
CA LEU A 48 -3.06 -8.80 -22.90
C LEU A 48 -3.00 -8.43 -21.42
N ASP A 49 -2.33 -9.21 -20.58
CA ASP A 49 -2.11 -8.85 -19.18
C ASP A 49 -1.13 -7.66 -19.07
N TYR A 50 -1.68 -6.46 -18.97
CA TYR A 50 -0.92 -5.21 -18.89
C TYR A 50 0.08 -5.19 -17.72
N ARG A 51 -0.13 -5.97 -16.65
CA ARG A 51 0.80 -6.09 -15.51
C ARG A 51 2.14 -6.68 -15.94
N ARG A 52 2.19 -7.44 -17.00
CA ARG A 52 3.40 -8.03 -17.61
C ARG A 52 4.10 -7.08 -18.59
N TRP A 53 3.47 -5.96 -18.96
CA TRP A 53 4.03 -5.01 -19.93
C TRP A 53 5.02 -4.05 -19.30
N HIS A 54 4.97 -3.89 -17.98
CA HIS A 54 5.77 -2.94 -17.25
C HIS A 54 6.62 -3.65 -16.20
N ARG A 55 7.83 -3.19 -16.04
CA ARG A 55 8.65 -3.53 -14.89
C ARG A 55 8.66 -2.34 -13.96
N PHE A 56 8.07 -2.50 -12.80
CA PHE A 56 8.12 -1.50 -11.76
C PHE A 56 9.52 -1.45 -11.16
N SER A 57 10.11 -0.26 -11.07
CA SER A 57 11.40 -0.06 -10.40
C SER A 57 11.35 1.21 -9.57
N VAL A 58 11.89 1.13 -8.37
CA VAL A 58 12.01 2.28 -7.47
C VAL A 58 13.49 2.65 -7.37
N GLN A 59 13.75 3.94 -7.52
CA GLN A 59 15.08 4.53 -7.35
C GLN A 59 14.99 5.60 -6.27
N ARG A 60 16.06 5.75 -5.50
CA ARG A 60 16.24 6.82 -4.52
C ARG A 60 17.34 7.76 -4.95
N TRP A 61 17.17 9.03 -4.63
CA TRP A 61 18.22 10.01 -4.79
C TRP A 61 19.15 9.95 -3.59
N GLN A 62 20.42 9.64 -3.81
CA GLN A 62 21.43 9.57 -2.77
C GLN A 62 22.79 10.00 -3.31
N ASP A 63 23.50 10.84 -2.57
CA ASP A 63 24.85 11.33 -2.92
C ASP A 63 24.94 11.90 -4.34
N GLY A 64 23.91 12.66 -4.77
CA GLY A 64 23.88 13.28 -6.09
C GLY A 64 23.56 12.33 -7.25
N GLN A 65 23.09 11.10 -6.97
CA GLN A 65 22.80 10.09 -7.98
C GLN A 65 21.51 9.31 -7.70
N TRP A 66 20.83 8.87 -8.77
CA TRP A 66 19.73 7.94 -8.68
C TRP A 66 20.26 6.51 -8.49
N ARG A 67 19.95 5.88 -7.37
CA ARG A 67 20.33 4.50 -7.03
C ARG A 67 19.11 3.60 -6.96
N LYS A 68 19.23 2.37 -7.47
CA LYS A 68 18.17 1.37 -7.34
C LYS A 68 17.93 1.04 -5.88
N LEU A 69 16.67 0.94 -5.47
CA LEU A 69 16.28 0.58 -4.11
C LEU A 69 16.72 -0.87 -3.75
N SER A 70 16.85 -1.74 -4.77
CA SER A 70 17.38 -3.10 -4.61
C SER A 70 18.89 -3.18 -4.36
N GLY A 71 19.61 -2.04 -4.42
CA GLY A 71 21.04 -1.94 -4.09
C GLY A 71 21.30 -1.94 -2.59
N PRO A 72 22.52 -1.56 -2.16
CA PRO A 72 22.87 -1.41 -0.75
C PRO A 72 21.96 -0.35 -0.10
N ALA A 73 21.01 -0.80 0.70
CA ALA A 73 20.09 0.03 1.45
C ALA A 73 19.76 -0.68 2.76
N SER A 74 19.57 0.07 3.84
CA SER A 74 19.04 -0.49 5.08
C SER A 74 17.64 -1.07 4.89
N SER A 75 17.18 -1.95 5.78
CA SER A 75 15.82 -2.47 5.75
C SER A 75 14.78 -1.34 5.85
N GLY A 76 15.04 -0.34 6.71
CA GLY A 76 14.19 0.84 6.85
C GLY A 76 14.12 1.68 5.58
N GLU A 77 15.24 1.97 4.92
CA GLU A 77 15.25 2.72 3.66
C GLU A 77 14.48 2.00 2.54
N ARG A 78 14.55 0.66 2.49
CA ARG A 78 13.79 -0.12 1.50
C ARG A 78 12.29 -0.06 1.78
N ALA A 79 11.91 -0.23 3.04
CA ALA A 79 10.52 -0.17 3.45
C ALA A 79 9.92 1.21 3.15
N LEU A 80 10.59 2.29 3.54
CA LEU A 80 10.18 3.66 3.22
C LEU A 80 10.07 3.89 1.72
N GLY A 81 11.08 3.48 0.95
CA GLY A 81 11.11 3.65 -0.50
C GLY A 81 9.99 2.90 -1.24
N LEU A 82 9.40 1.85 -0.65
CA LEU A 82 8.25 1.15 -1.19
C LEU A 82 6.93 1.71 -0.64
N THR A 83 6.89 2.07 0.64
CA THR A 83 5.67 2.48 1.32
C THR A 83 5.22 3.89 0.89
N VAL A 84 6.15 4.84 0.76
CA VAL A 84 5.81 6.22 0.37
C VAL A 84 5.12 6.31 -1.00
N PRO A 85 5.62 5.70 -2.07
CA PRO A 85 4.92 5.67 -3.36
C PRO A 85 3.55 4.99 -3.28
N LEU A 86 3.41 3.96 -2.43
CA LEU A 86 2.15 3.27 -2.23
C LEU A 86 1.12 4.18 -1.56
N PHE A 87 1.50 4.90 -0.50
CA PHE A 87 0.62 5.87 0.16
C PHE A 87 0.20 6.99 -0.80
N ALA A 88 1.14 7.52 -1.59
CA ALA A 88 0.84 8.53 -2.59
C ALA A 88 -0.16 8.01 -3.66
N ALA A 89 0.00 6.76 -4.11
CA ALA A 89 -0.92 6.14 -5.06
C ALA A 89 -2.32 5.94 -4.47
N VAL A 90 -2.41 5.48 -3.22
CA VAL A 90 -3.68 5.30 -2.50
C VAL A 90 -4.36 6.64 -2.26
N ALA A 91 -3.62 7.66 -1.81
CA ALA A 91 -4.15 9.01 -1.61
C ALA A 91 -4.67 9.61 -2.92
N SER A 92 -3.92 9.42 -4.03
CA SER A 92 -4.36 9.83 -5.37
C SER A 92 -5.63 9.10 -5.81
N TYR A 93 -5.74 7.80 -5.53
CA TYR A 93 -6.94 7.01 -5.84
C TYR A 93 -8.16 7.54 -5.08
N TYR A 94 -8.04 7.74 -3.77
CA TYR A 94 -9.13 8.31 -2.96
C TYR A 94 -9.47 9.74 -3.36
N GLY A 95 -8.49 10.56 -3.72
CA GLY A 95 -8.70 11.92 -4.20
C GLY A 95 -9.49 12.03 -5.51
N GLN A 96 -9.60 10.94 -6.26
CA GLN A 96 -10.42 10.87 -7.48
C GLN A 96 -11.89 10.50 -7.20
N SER A 97 -12.22 10.13 -5.98
CA SER A 97 -13.59 9.83 -5.59
C SER A 97 -14.44 11.10 -5.61
N ASN A 98 -15.61 11.03 -6.24
CA ASN A 98 -16.59 12.11 -6.21
C ASN A 98 -17.39 12.13 -4.90
N TYR A 99 -17.11 11.22 -3.97
CA TYR A 99 -17.78 11.13 -2.68
C TYR A 99 -16.93 11.78 -1.59
N PRO A 100 -17.31 12.95 -1.08
CA PRO A 100 -16.52 13.69 -0.09
C PRO A 100 -16.37 12.98 1.26
N TYR A 101 -17.22 11.99 1.52
CA TYR A 101 -17.23 11.20 2.77
C TYR A 101 -16.68 9.78 2.59
N SER A 102 -16.01 9.48 1.49
CA SER A 102 -15.37 8.18 1.31
C SER A 102 -14.28 7.98 2.37
N PRO A 103 -14.29 6.87 3.12
CA PRO A 103 -13.22 6.58 4.06
C PRO A 103 -11.89 6.45 3.30
N ARG A 104 -10.87 7.14 3.79
CA ARG A 104 -9.52 7.11 3.21
C ARG A 104 -8.66 6.10 3.95
N LEU A 105 -9.22 4.92 4.19
CA LEU A 105 -8.67 3.89 5.06
C LEU A 105 -7.65 3.03 4.35
N VAL A 106 -6.51 2.80 5.00
CA VAL A 106 -5.50 1.79 4.62
C VAL A 106 -5.36 0.76 5.72
N LEU A 107 -5.25 -0.51 5.33
CA LEU A 107 -5.02 -1.62 6.23
C LEU A 107 -3.57 -2.09 6.03
N LEU A 108 -2.80 -2.08 7.11
CA LEU A 108 -1.36 -2.35 7.08
C LEU A 108 -1.04 -3.50 8.05
N ASP A 109 -0.60 -4.62 7.50
CA ASP A 109 -0.24 -5.80 8.30
C ASP A 109 1.27 -5.89 8.44
N GLU A 110 1.77 -5.71 9.67
CA GLU A 110 3.19 -5.76 10.06
C GLU A 110 4.14 -4.96 9.13
N VAL A 111 3.62 -3.96 8.44
CA VAL A 111 4.32 -3.23 7.37
C VAL A 111 5.60 -2.52 7.85
N PHE A 112 5.69 -2.25 9.15
CA PHE A 112 6.82 -1.56 9.76
C PHE A 112 7.75 -2.50 10.55
N ALA A 113 7.63 -3.80 10.36
CA ALA A 113 8.55 -4.77 10.95
C ALA A 113 9.99 -4.49 10.45
N GLY A 114 10.92 -4.42 11.38
CA GLY A 114 12.35 -4.15 11.08
C GLY A 114 12.68 -2.71 10.68
N ILE A 115 11.74 -1.77 10.81
CA ILE A 115 11.98 -0.33 10.62
C ILE A 115 12.28 0.30 11.98
N ASP A 116 13.27 1.20 12.03
CA ASP A 116 13.59 1.96 13.23
C ASP A 116 12.51 3.00 13.58
N ASP A 117 12.51 3.47 14.84
CA ASP A 117 11.46 4.34 15.34
C ASP A 117 11.40 5.71 14.64
N ALA A 118 12.54 6.27 14.24
CA ALA A 118 12.59 7.54 13.53
C ALA A 118 11.94 7.41 12.13
N ALA A 119 12.23 6.32 11.44
CA ALA A 119 11.65 6.04 10.14
C ALA A 119 10.13 5.73 10.23
N ARG A 120 9.70 5.07 11.33
CA ARG A 120 8.26 4.85 11.60
C ARG A 120 7.54 6.17 11.86
N ALA A 121 8.08 7.02 12.73
CA ALA A 121 7.52 8.35 13.00
C ALA A 121 7.34 9.15 11.71
N HIS A 122 8.35 9.12 10.83
CA HIS A 122 8.27 9.78 9.53
C HIS A 122 7.17 9.20 8.64
N CYS A 123 7.01 7.87 8.60
CA CYS A 123 5.90 7.22 7.88
C CYS A 123 4.53 7.66 8.42
N MET A 124 4.39 7.76 9.73
CA MET A 124 3.14 8.21 10.36
C MET A 124 2.83 9.66 9.99
N GLY A 125 3.84 10.53 9.97
CA GLY A 125 3.70 11.90 9.47
C GLY A 125 3.20 11.95 8.03
N LEU A 126 3.72 11.09 7.15
CA LEU A 126 3.27 10.99 5.75
C LEU A 126 1.83 10.49 5.61
N ILE A 127 1.39 9.51 6.42
CA ILE A 127 0.00 9.06 6.41
C ILE A 127 -0.93 10.23 6.72
N ARG A 128 -0.59 11.05 7.71
CA ARG A 128 -1.33 12.26 8.05
C ARG A 128 -1.28 13.31 6.92
N GLU A 129 -0.12 13.53 6.31
CA GLU A 129 0.04 14.50 5.23
C GLU A 129 -0.77 14.11 3.99
N PHE A 130 -0.89 12.82 3.71
CA PHE A 130 -1.73 12.27 2.65
C PHE A 130 -3.23 12.19 3.04
N ASP A 131 -3.59 12.63 4.24
CA ASP A 131 -4.96 12.58 4.74
C ASP A 131 -5.55 11.16 4.66
N LEU A 132 -4.82 10.17 5.20
CA LEU A 132 -5.21 8.77 5.24
C LEU A 132 -5.51 8.34 6.67
N ASP A 133 -6.60 7.59 6.83
CA ASP A 133 -6.87 6.80 8.03
C ASP A 133 -6.17 5.44 7.92
N PHE A 134 -5.83 4.83 9.04
CA PHE A 134 -5.15 3.54 9.03
C PHE A 134 -5.61 2.58 10.12
N VAL A 135 -5.53 1.29 9.81
CA VAL A 135 -5.50 0.20 10.79
C VAL A 135 -4.21 -0.57 10.56
N VAL A 136 -3.44 -0.73 11.63
CA VAL A 136 -2.13 -1.38 11.58
C VAL A 136 -2.07 -2.51 12.60
N THR A 137 -1.52 -3.65 12.19
CA THR A 137 -1.11 -4.70 13.10
C THR A 137 0.40 -4.61 13.39
N SER A 138 0.81 -4.97 14.59
CA SER A 138 2.22 -4.98 14.99
C SER A 138 2.47 -5.98 16.13
N GLU A 139 3.64 -6.63 16.11
CA GLU A 139 4.11 -7.49 17.21
C GLU A 139 4.41 -6.70 18.49
N ARG A 140 4.74 -5.43 18.38
CA ARG A 140 5.13 -4.57 19.49
C ARG A 140 4.20 -3.38 19.57
N GLU A 141 4.05 -2.87 20.78
CA GLU A 141 3.37 -1.62 20.98
C GLU A 141 4.19 -0.45 20.37
N TRP A 142 3.58 0.23 19.43
CA TRP A 142 4.08 1.45 18.84
C TRP A 142 2.88 2.27 18.30
N GLY A 143 3.11 3.50 17.94
CA GLY A 143 2.06 4.38 17.39
C GLY A 143 1.85 5.64 18.22
N CYS A 144 2.52 5.75 19.39
CA CYS A 144 2.50 6.97 20.19
C CYS A 144 3.56 7.97 19.68
N TYR A 145 3.34 8.47 18.46
CA TYR A 145 4.21 9.47 17.83
C TYR A 145 3.54 10.84 17.84
N ALA A 146 4.33 11.88 18.09
CA ALA A 146 3.85 13.27 18.10
C ALA A 146 3.30 13.72 16.74
N GLU A 147 3.69 13.05 15.66
CA GLU A 147 3.19 13.30 14.30
C GLU A 147 1.72 12.89 14.13
N LEU A 148 1.20 12.02 15.01
CA LEU A 148 -0.19 11.56 14.97
C LEU A 148 -1.04 12.33 16.00
N PRO A 149 -2.15 12.91 15.58
CA PRO A 149 -3.06 13.65 16.48
C PRO A 149 -3.83 12.74 17.44
N GLY A 150 -3.94 11.46 17.10
CA GLY A 150 -4.61 10.47 17.92
C GLY A 150 -4.57 9.07 17.33
N VAL A 151 -4.48 8.05 18.21
CA VAL A 151 -4.50 6.64 17.83
C VAL A 151 -5.25 5.83 18.89
N SER A 152 -6.15 4.95 18.46
CA SER A 152 -6.72 3.90 19.32
C SER A 152 -5.86 2.65 19.23
N ILE A 153 -5.41 2.15 20.38
CA ILE A 153 -4.52 1.00 20.47
C ILE A 153 -5.26 -0.14 21.18
N CYS A 154 -5.39 -1.28 20.49
CA CYS A 154 -5.94 -2.50 21.06
C CYS A 154 -4.80 -3.51 21.27
N GLN A 155 -4.44 -3.77 22.51
CA GLN A 155 -3.48 -4.80 22.86
C GLN A 155 -4.21 -6.12 23.06
N LEU A 156 -3.87 -7.11 22.24
CA LEU A 156 -4.47 -8.44 22.25
C LEU A 156 -3.58 -9.39 23.07
N LEU A 157 -4.15 -9.98 24.12
CA LEU A 157 -3.45 -10.94 24.98
C LEU A 157 -4.16 -12.29 24.92
N ARG A 158 -3.40 -13.34 24.64
CA ARG A 158 -3.85 -14.72 24.67
C ARG A 158 -3.21 -15.42 25.87
N HIS A 159 -4.03 -16.14 26.65
CA HIS A 159 -3.54 -16.98 27.73
C HIS A 159 -3.64 -18.44 27.32
N GLU A 160 -2.62 -19.21 27.65
CA GLU A 160 -2.60 -20.65 27.39
C GLU A 160 -3.72 -21.35 28.16
N GLY A 161 -4.46 -22.23 27.50
CA GLY A 161 -5.60 -22.94 28.09
C GLY A 161 -6.92 -22.17 28.17
N ILE A 162 -6.96 -20.92 27.71
CA ILE A 162 -8.20 -20.12 27.64
C ILE A 162 -8.53 -19.83 26.18
N ASP A 163 -9.68 -20.31 25.70
CA ASP A 163 -10.15 -20.04 24.32
C ASP A 163 -10.83 -18.67 24.24
N ALA A 164 -10.08 -17.64 24.64
CA ALA A 164 -10.51 -16.25 24.58
C ALA A 164 -9.30 -15.33 24.39
N VAL A 165 -9.55 -14.16 23.82
CA VAL A 165 -8.57 -13.08 23.67
C VAL A 165 -8.96 -11.94 24.60
N HIS A 166 -8.09 -11.58 25.52
CA HIS A 166 -8.25 -10.39 26.35
C HIS A 166 -7.79 -9.17 25.54
N VAL A 167 -8.60 -8.11 25.55
CA VAL A 167 -8.31 -6.86 24.83
C VAL A 167 -8.15 -5.73 25.84
N SER A 168 -6.95 -5.17 25.93
CA SER A 168 -6.71 -3.92 26.65
C SER A 168 -6.71 -2.77 25.66
N ARG A 169 -7.47 -1.71 25.96
CA ARG A 169 -7.60 -0.54 25.08
C ARG A 169 -6.88 0.66 25.64
N TRP A 170 -6.24 1.38 24.74
CA TRP A 170 -5.50 2.60 25.05
C TRP A 170 -5.79 3.64 23.97
N THR A 171 -5.74 4.90 24.33
CA THR A 171 -5.85 6.03 23.41
C THR A 171 -4.60 6.90 23.54
N TRP A 172 -3.99 7.23 22.43
CA TRP A 172 -2.97 8.27 22.29
C TRP A 172 -3.65 9.53 21.78
N ASP A 173 -3.43 10.68 22.44
CA ASP A 173 -4.06 11.95 22.11
C ASP A 173 -3.10 12.96 21.43
N GLY A 174 -1.95 12.48 20.98
CA GLY A 174 -0.86 13.31 20.43
C GLY A 174 0.18 13.73 21.47
N HIS A 175 -0.08 13.53 22.78
CA HIS A 175 0.80 13.93 23.88
C HIS A 175 0.99 12.85 24.94
N ALA A 176 -0.07 12.18 25.30
CA ALA A 176 -0.07 11.18 26.35
C ALA A 176 -0.89 9.93 25.96
N LYS A 177 -0.51 8.81 26.55
CA LYS A 177 -1.22 7.54 26.38
C LYS A 177 -2.13 7.31 27.59
N HIS A 178 -3.41 7.13 27.34
CA HIS A 178 -4.47 6.91 28.32
C HIS A 178 -5.03 5.49 28.21
N ARG A 179 -5.19 4.80 29.34
CA ARG A 179 -5.87 3.52 29.35
C ARG A 179 -7.39 3.76 29.39
N GLU A 180 -8.11 3.03 28.56
CA GLU A 180 -9.57 2.97 28.64
C GLU A 180 -9.97 1.88 29.63
N ASP A 181 -10.48 2.27 30.81
CA ASP A 181 -10.83 1.34 31.87
C ASP A 181 -12.13 0.59 31.63
N ASP A 182 -13.04 1.13 30.81
CA ASP A 182 -14.30 0.49 30.45
C ASP A 182 -14.64 0.67 28.96
N PRO A 183 -14.52 -0.39 28.14
CA PRO A 183 -14.90 -0.34 26.73
C PRO A 183 -16.40 -0.14 26.52
N ASN A 184 -17.24 -0.39 27.51
CA ASN A 184 -18.69 -0.25 27.41
C ASN A 184 -19.19 1.11 27.91
N ARG A 185 -18.36 1.93 28.50
CA ARG A 185 -18.73 3.25 29.03
C ARG A 185 -19.35 4.18 27.97
N ARG A 186 -18.99 4.00 26.72
CA ARG A 186 -19.59 4.76 25.59
C ARG A 186 -21.05 4.45 25.33
N PHE A 187 -21.57 3.34 25.87
CA PHE A 187 -22.94 2.91 25.69
C PHE A 187 -23.80 3.10 26.95
N ALA A 188 -23.21 3.49 28.08
CA ALA A 188 -23.93 3.73 29.34
C ALA A 188 -24.58 5.12 29.41
N ASP A 189 -24.13 6.06 28.56
CA ASP A 189 -24.59 7.45 28.52
C ASP A 189 -25.48 7.74 27.28
N ALA A 190 -26.07 6.72 26.63
CA ALA A 190 -26.94 6.85 25.46
C ALA A 190 -28.43 6.60 25.85
#